data_c3f75835649733e6c2b0482f25b729c8
#
_entry.id   c3f75835649733e6c2b0482f25b729c8
#
_cell.length_a   1.000
_cell.length_b   1.000
_cell.length_c   1.000
_cell.angle_alpha   90.00
_cell.angle_beta   90.00
_cell.angle_gamma   90.00
#
_symmetry.space_group_name_H-M   'P 1'
#
loop_
_entity.id
_entity.type
_entity.pdbx_description
1 polymer ?
#
loop_
_entity_poly.entity_id
_entity_poly.type
_entity_poly.pdbx_seq_one_letter_code
_entity_poly.pdbx_strand_id
1 'polypeptide(L)'
;MRLRSLLFVPGDRPDRMAKALTCGADALILDLEDAVAPERKAEARKAVADFLDANGQARLWVRVNPLDSPEHDKDLAAILPAHPDGIVLPKAEGGASVAELARELSERGNATAQILAIATETPAAMFQLGTYGGVKRLAGLTWGAEDLPAAIGAVTSREADGSFTPPYELARSLCLFGAAAAGVAPIETVYPAFRDLDGLAAYAARARRDGFTGMMAIHPDQIPAINAAFTPSEAEVAHARAVVAAFEANPGAGAQSLDGKMIDRPHLVQARRLLASLDVTKL
;
A
#
# COMPACT_ATOMS: atom_id res chain seq x y z
N MET A 1 10.42 6.58 -0.35
CA MET A 1 9.73 6.21 0.91
C MET A 1 9.56 4.70 0.92
N ARG A 2 9.91 4.00 2.01
CA ARG A 2 9.69 2.55 2.14
C ARG A 2 8.40 2.30 2.91
N LEU A 3 7.50 1.48 2.37
CA LEU A 3 6.21 1.11 2.96
C LEU A 3 6.04 -0.42 2.86
N ARG A 4 6.79 -1.18 3.71
CA ARG A 4 6.66 -2.64 3.78
C ARG A 4 5.35 -3.04 4.43
N SER A 5 5.02 -2.37 5.55
CA SER A 5 3.83 -2.66 6.32
C SER A 5 3.06 -1.39 6.66
N LEU A 6 1.76 -1.41 6.39
CA LEU A 6 0.82 -0.34 6.70
C LEU A 6 -0.29 -0.93 7.59
N LEU A 7 -0.35 -0.53 8.86
CA LEU A 7 -1.29 -1.09 9.83
C LEU A 7 -2.55 -0.25 9.92
N PHE A 8 -3.71 -0.83 9.61
CA PHE A 8 -5.00 -0.23 9.89
C PHE A 8 -5.29 -0.18 11.40
N VAL A 9 -5.74 0.98 11.86
CA VAL A 9 -6.15 1.22 13.25
C VAL A 9 -7.46 1.99 13.26
N PRO A 10 -8.55 1.50 13.87
CA PRO A 10 -9.81 2.24 13.96
C PRO A 10 -9.62 3.61 14.60
N GLY A 11 -10.10 4.68 13.94
CA GLY A 11 -9.92 6.07 14.37
C GLY A 11 -10.71 6.43 15.64
N ASP A 12 -11.67 5.62 16.00
CA ASP A 12 -12.45 5.76 17.24
C ASP A 12 -11.83 5.03 18.45
N ARG A 13 -10.56 4.53 18.31
CA ARG A 13 -9.89 3.73 19.34
C ARG A 13 -8.50 4.33 19.69
N PRO A 14 -8.46 5.44 20.45
CA PRO A 14 -7.22 6.09 20.86
C PRO A 14 -6.24 5.13 21.59
N ASP A 15 -6.78 4.18 22.37
CA ASP A 15 -6.01 3.14 23.04
C ASP A 15 -5.24 2.24 22.06
N ARG A 16 -5.86 1.89 20.93
CA ARG A 16 -5.23 1.09 19.88
C ARG A 16 -4.25 1.91 19.05
N MET A 17 -4.57 3.16 18.74
CA MET A 17 -3.66 4.06 18.04
C MET A 17 -2.35 4.23 18.82
N ALA A 18 -2.42 4.48 20.15
CA ALA A 18 -1.25 4.59 20.99
C ALA A 18 -0.41 3.31 21.03
N LYS A 19 -1.03 2.14 21.13
CA LYS A 19 -0.32 0.84 21.09
C LYS A 19 0.35 0.58 19.74
N ALA A 20 -0.28 1.00 18.64
CA ALA A 20 0.23 0.77 17.31
C ALA A 20 1.55 1.50 17.01
N LEU A 21 1.84 2.62 17.69
CA LEU A 21 3.11 3.35 17.52
C LEU A 21 4.35 2.49 17.79
N THR A 22 4.23 1.45 18.61
CA THR A 22 5.37 0.61 19.01
C THR A 22 5.42 -0.74 18.29
N CYS A 23 4.50 -1.03 17.36
CA CYS A 23 4.45 -2.33 16.69
C CYS A 23 5.52 -2.53 15.60
N GLY A 24 6.24 -1.47 15.20
CA GLY A 24 7.27 -1.53 14.16
C GLY A 24 6.72 -1.50 12.73
N ALA A 25 5.46 -1.10 12.52
CA ALA A 25 4.93 -0.82 11.19
C ALA A 25 5.65 0.36 10.54
N ASP A 26 5.85 0.31 9.23
CA ASP A 26 6.45 1.43 8.49
C ASP A 26 5.49 2.64 8.40
N ALA A 27 4.18 2.40 8.49
CA ALA A 27 3.14 3.43 8.60
C ALA A 27 1.90 2.91 9.34
N LEU A 28 1.15 3.81 9.99
CA LEU A 28 -0.19 3.53 10.50
C LEU A 28 -1.22 4.15 9.58
N ILE A 29 -2.33 3.46 9.35
CA ILE A 29 -3.52 3.98 8.66
C ILE A 29 -4.61 4.16 9.70
N LEU A 30 -4.85 5.40 10.10
CA LEU A 30 -5.94 5.76 11.01
C LEU A 30 -7.25 5.75 10.20
N ASP A 31 -8.16 4.87 10.55
CA ASP A 31 -9.33 4.61 9.73
C ASP A 31 -10.55 5.43 10.17
N LEU A 32 -11.11 6.20 9.25
CA LEU A 32 -12.37 6.93 9.42
C LEU A 32 -13.53 6.33 8.61
N GLU A 33 -13.27 5.25 7.85
CA GLU A 33 -14.27 4.60 6.99
C GLU A 33 -14.90 3.40 7.69
N ASP A 34 -14.74 2.20 7.17
CA ASP A 34 -15.48 1.00 7.55
C ASP A 34 -15.24 0.52 8.99
N ALA A 35 -14.09 0.80 9.58
CA ALA A 35 -13.82 0.44 10.96
C ALA A 35 -14.53 1.32 11.99
N VAL A 36 -15.25 2.37 11.56
CA VAL A 36 -15.93 3.33 12.44
C VAL A 36 -17.41 3.38 12.11
N ALA A 37 -18.24 3.07 13.10
CA ALA A 37 -19.69 3.16 12.97
C ALA A 37 -20.16 4.60 12.66
N PRO A 38 -21.25 4.77 11.88
CA PRO A 38 -21.70 6.10 11.43
C PRO A 38 -21.88 7.12 12.56
N GLU A 39 -22.43 6.71 13.68
CA GLU A 39 -22.69 7.55 14.86
C GLU A 39 -21.40 7.96 15.60
N ARG A 40 -20.29 7.28 15.37
CA ARG A 40 -18.99 7.55 15.98
C ARG A 40 -18.02 8.32 15.10
N LYS A 41 -18.37 8.59 13.84
CA LYS A 41 -17.46 9.24 12.89
C LYS A 41 -17.00 10.63 13.34
N ALA A 42 -17.87 11.41 13.98
CA ALA A 42 -17.51 12.73 14.51
C ALA A 42 -16.48 12.64 15.65
N GLU A 43 -16.65 11.67 16.57
CA GLU A 43 -15.69 11.38 17.64
C GLU A 43 -14.35 10.89 17.08
N ALA A 44 -14.39 9.97 16.10
CA ALA A 44 -13.21 9.42 15.46
C ALA A 44 -12.37 10.50 14.77
N ARG A 45 -13.00 11.44 14.02
CA ARG A 45 -12.29 12.57 13.39
C ARG A 45 -11.51 13.39 14.42
N LYS A 46 -12.15 13.72 15.55
CA LYS A 46 -11.49 14.46 16.61
C LYS A 46 -10.32 13.68 17.18
N ALA A 47 -10.53 12.40 17.51
CA ALA A 47 -9.49 11.54 18.06
C ALA A 47 -8.29 11.36 17.10
N VAL A 48 -8.55 11.21 15.80
CA VAL A 48 -7.53 11.12 14.76
C VAL A 48 -6.76 12.43 14.63
N ALA A 49 -7.43 13.59 14.60
CA ALA A 49 -6.77 14.89 14.53
C ALA A 49 -5.88 15.12 15.75
N ASP A 50 -6.39 14.91 16.97
CA ASP A 50 -5.63 15.03 18.21
C ASP A 50 -4.40 14.08 18.21
N PHE A 51 -4.55 12.87 17.66
CA PHE A 51 -3.47 11.88 17.59
C PHE A 51 -2.38 12.27 16.57
N LEU A 52 -2.77 12.80 15.40
CA LEU A 52 -1.83 13.33 14.40
C LEU A 52 -0.98 14.45 14.98
N ASP A 53 -1.61 15.43 15.63
CA ASP A 53 -0.92 16.57 16.25
C ASP A 53 0.09 16.13 17.34
N ALA A 54 -0.28 15.11 18.12
CA ALA A 54 0.57 14.61 19.20
C ALA A 54 1.74 13.74 18.72
N ASN A 55 1.72 13.20 17.51
CA ASN A 55 2.64 12.15 17.07
C ASN A 55 3.30 12.43 15.70
N GLY A 56 3.60 13.68 15.39
CA GLY A 56 4.19 14.11 14.12
C GLY A 56 5.55 13.50 13.73
N GLN A 57 6.17 12.69 14.62
CA GLN A 57 7.38 11.93 14.31
C GLN A 57 7.08 10.52 13.75
N ALA A 58 5.86 10.03 13.95
CA ALA A 58 5.40 8.77 13.37
C ALA A 58 4.86 9.02 11.95
N ARG A 59 4.94 7.98 11.10
CA ARG A 59 4.36 8.07 9.76
C ARG A 59 2.87 7.70 9.82
N LEU A 60 2.02 8.71 9.68
CA LEU A 60 0.59 8.60 9.91
C LEU A 60 -0.18 8.92 8.63
N TRP A 61 -0.94 7.93 8.18
CA TRP A 61 -1.88 8.03 7.07
C TRP A 61 -3.30 8.00 7.62
N VAL A 62 -4.26 8.55 6.89
CA VAL A 62 -5.67 8.49 7.27
C VAL A 62 -6.47 7.91 6.13
N ARG A 63 -7.24 6.83 6.37
CA ARG A 63 -8.25 6.41 5.42
C ARG A 63 -9.52 7.23 5.67
N VAL A 64 -9.86 8.04 4.68
CA VAL A 64 -11.06 8.88 4.68
C VAL A 64 -12.25 8.12 4.10
N ASN A 65 -13.46 8.65 4.24
CA ASN A 65 -14.62 8.12 3.54
C ASN A 65 -14.53 8.39 2.02
N PRO A 66 -15.20 7.61 1.16
CA PRO A 66 -15.19 7.77 -0.30
C PRO A 66 -15.56 9.19 -0.76
N LEU A 67 -15.10 9.59 -1.94
CA LEU A 67 -15.33 10.93 -2.52
C LEU A 67 -16.81 11.34 -2.59
N ASP A 68 -17.70 10.39 -2.86
CA ASP A 68 -19.15 10.59 -2.96
C ASP A 68 -19.86 10.49 -1.60
N SER A 69 -19.13 10.21 -0.52
CA SER A 69 -19.70 10.15 0.82
C SER A 69 -19.94 11.53 1.42
N PRO A 70 -21.07 11.77 2.12
CA PRO A 70 -21.30 13.00 2.87
C PRO A 70 -20.33 13.21 4.04
N GLU A 71 -19.53 12.20 4.37
CA GLU A 71 -18.51 12.26 5.42
C GLU A 71 -17.14 12.71 4.90
N HIS A 72 -16.88 12.63 3.58
CA HIS A 72 -15.58 12.92 2.99
C HIS A 72 -15.08 14.34 3.31
N ASP A 73 -15.87 15.34 3.03
CA ASP A 73 -15.54 16.75 3.31
C ASP A 73 -15.27 17.02 4.78
N LYS A 74 -16.02 16.37 5.66
CA LYS A 74 -15.88 16.50 7.12
C LYS A 74 -14.59 15.85 7.59
N ASP A 75 -14.21 14.72 6.98
CA ASP A 75 -12.94 14.04 7.27
C ASP A 75 -11.76 14.95 6.92
N LEU A 76 -11.71 15.43 5.68
CA LEU A 76 -10.63 16.33 5.23
C LEU A 76 -10.54 17.60 6.07
N ALA A 77 -11.68 18.21 6.39
CA ALA A 77 -11.73 19.42 7.22
C ALA A 77 -11.14 19.19 8.63
N ALA A 78 -11.35 18.00 9.19
CA ALA A 78 -10.88 17.66 10.54
C ALA A 78 -9.39 17.31 10.58
N ILE A 79 -8.87 16.55 9.58
CA ILE A 79 -7.53 15.96 9.69
C ILE A 79 -6.42 16.79 9.00
N LEU A 80 -6.75 17.59 7.97
CA LEU A 80 -5.71 18.30 7.21
C LEU A 80 -4.96 19.36 8.01
N PRO A 81 -5.56 20.06 8.99
CA PRO A 81 -4.81 20.96 9.87
C PRO A 81 -3.70 20.27 10.68
N ALA A 82 -3.85 18.98 10.96
CA ALA A 82 -2.89 18.16 11.70
C ALA A 82 -1.83 17.49 10.78
N HIS A 83 -1.78 17.85 9.50
CA HIS A 83 -0.75 17.48 8.53
C HIS A 83 -0.42 15.98 8.44
N PRO A 84 -1.37 15.08 8.11
CA PRO A 84 -1.07 13.67 7.88
C PRO A 84 -0.04 13.50 6.76
N ASP A 85 0.81 12.46 6.83
CA ASP A 85 1.77 12.12 5.78
C ASP A 85 1.08 11.67 4.48
N GLY A 86 -0.11 11.08 4.59
CA GLY A 86 -0.88 10.65 3.44
C GLY A 86 -2.34 10.36 3.73
N ILE A 87 -3.09 10.25 2.64
CA ILE A 87 -4.51 9.90 2.63
C ILE A 87 -4.65 8.57 1.90
N VAL A 88 -5.36 7.63 2.50
CA VAL A 88 -5.82 6.41 1.82
C VAL A 88 -7.20 6.69 1.27
N LEU A 89 -7.33 6.65 -0.05
CA LEU A 89 -8.57 6.86 -0.78
C LEU A 89 -9.26 5.52 -1.07
N PRO A 90 -10.36 5.19 -0.40
CA PRO A 90 -11.15 4.01 -0.72
C PRO A 90 -11.96 4.23 -1.99
N LYS A 91 -12.41 3.16 -2.61
CA LYS A 91 -13.33 3.11 -3.76
C LYS A 91 -12.89 4.03 -4.92
N ALA A 92 -11.55 4.11 -5.14
CA ALA A 92 -10.98 4.91 -6.21
C ALA A 92 -11.25 4.28 -7.58
N GLU A 93 -11.91 5.01 -8.46
CA GLU A 93 -12.26 4.60 -9.81
C GLU A 93 -11.31 5.21 -10.85
N GLY A 94 -10.03 4.95 -10.71
CA GLY A 94 -9.00 5.40 -11.64
C GLY A 94 -8.29 6.69 -11.25
N GLY A 95 -7.43 7.16 -12.15
CA GLY A 95 -6.61 8.35 -11.95
C GLY A 95 -7.41 9.63 -11.72
N ALA A 96 -8.64 9.71 -12.25
CA ALA A 96 -9.53 10.84 -12.05
C ALA A 96 -9.90 11.05 -10.57
N SER A 97 -10.24 9.97 -9.84
CA SER A 97 -10.54 10.04 -8.41
C SER A 97 -9.34 10.55 -7.60
N VAL A 98 -8.13 10.08 -7.93
CA VAL A 98 -6.92 10.54 -7.25
C VAL A 98 -6.60 12.00 -7.58
N ALA A 99 -6.81 12.40 -8.83
CA ALA A 99 -6.60 13.80 -9.27
C ALA A 99 -7.57 14.75 -8.57
N GLU A 100 -8.82 14.33 -8.37
CA GLU A 100 -9.82 15.11 -7.62
C GLU A 100 -9.39 15.29 -6.17
N LEU A 101 -9.05 14.20 -5.45
CA LEU A 101 -8.53 14.31 -4.08
C LEU A 101 -7.27 15.20 -4.03
N ALA A 102 -6.34 15.05 -4.96
CA ALA A 102 -5.12 15.86 -5.00
C ALA A 102 -5.42 17.37 -5.18
N ARG A 103 -6.47 17.70 -5.94
CA ARG A 103 -6.98 19.06 -6.10
C ARG A 103 -7.56 19.58 -4.77
N GLU A 104 -8.44 18.81 -4.14
CA GLU A 104 -9.06 19.17 -2.85
C GLU A 104 -8.03 19.41 -1.75
N LEU A 105 -7.01 18.53 -1.64
CA LEU A 105 -5.90 18.70 -0.70
C LEU A 105 -5.17 20.04 -0.96
N SER A 106 -4.93 20.38 -2.23
CA SER A 106 -4.25 21.63 -2.60
C SER A 106 -5.10 22.87 -2.27
N GLU A 107 -6.40 22.83 -2.57
CA GLU A 107 -7.34 23.91 -2.28
C GLU A 107 -7.49 24.18 -0.77
N ARG A 108 -7.32 23.12 0.05
CA ARG A 108 -7.31 23.21 1.52
C ARG A 108 -5.92 23.54 2.11
N GLY A 109 -4.96 23.89 1.26
CA GLY A 109 -3.61 24.32 1.69
C GLY A 109 -2.67 23.16 2.08
N ASN A 110 -3.07 21.90 1.93
CA ASN A 110 -2.17 20.79 2.14
C ASN A 110 -1.35 20.52 0.88
N ALA A 111 -0.03 20.77 0.94
CA ALA A 111 0.88 20.60 -0.20
C ALA A 111 1.64 19.28 -0.19
N THR A 112 1.62 18.51 0.89
CA THR A 112 2.59 17.44 1.16
C THR A 112 2.00 16.03 1.23
N ALA A 113 0.75 15.87 1.68
CA ALA A 113 0.13 14.57 1.86
C ALA A 113 0.15 13.77 0.55
N GLN A 114 0.63 12.52 0.64
CA GLN A 114 0.62 11.57 -0.45
C GLN A 114 -0.72 10.83 -0.51
N ILE A 115 -1.01 10.15 -1.60
CA ILE A 115 -2.26 9.40 -1.78
C ILE A 115 -1.93 7.93 -2.04
N LEU A 116 -2.56 7.03 -1.27
CA LEU A 116 -2.62 5.59 -1.55
C LEU A 116 -4.05 5.27 -1.96
N ALA A 117 -4.27 4.79 -3.18
CA ALA A 117 -5.61 4.47 -3.66
C ALA A 117 -5.91 2.98 -3.51
N ILE A 118 -7.09 2.64 -2.95
CA ILE A 118 -7.65 1.29 -3.02
C ILE A 118 -8.40 1.20 -4.35
N ALA A 119 -7.81 0.49 -5.31
CA ALA A 119 -8.09 0.68 -6.73
C ALA A 119 -9.00 -0.39 -7.36
N THR A 120 -9.59 -1.29 -6.55
CA THR A 120 -10.37 -2.45 -7.08
C THR A 120 -11.63 -2.76 -6.29
N GLU A 121 -12.16 -1.83 -5.52
CA GLU A 121 -13.32 -2.08 -4.65
C GLU A 121 -14.65 -2.00 -5.38
N THR A 122 -14.67 -1.40 -6.59
CA THR A 122 -15.87 -1.30 -7.42
C THR A 122 -15.67 -1.97 -8.77
N PRO A 123 -16.73 -2.48 -9.43
CA PRO A 123 -16.62 -3.04 -10.78
C PRO A 123 -16.11 -2.02 -11.81
N ALA A 124 -16.48 -0.74 -11.67
CA ALA A 124 -16.03 0.34 -12.55
C ALA A 124 -14.51 0.56 -12.45
N ALA A 125 -13.95 0.49 -11.24
CA ALA A 125 -12.53 0.62 -10.99
C ALA A 125 -11.69 -0.38 -11.77
N MET A 126 -12.18 -1.61 -11.98
CA MET A 126 -11.48 -2.68 -12.69
C MET A 126 -11.11 -2.28 -14.13
N PHE A 127 -11.92 -1.44 -14.77
CA PHE A 127 -11.68 -0.96 -16.13
C PHE A 127 -10.86 0.34 -16.19
N GLN A 128 -10.44 0.87 -15.03
CA GLN A 128 -9.70 2.12 -14.91
C GLN A 128 -8.26 1.96 -14.40
N LEU A 129 -7.81 0.73 -14.11
CA LEU A 129 -6.50 0.47 -13.51
C LEU A 129 -5.30 0.97 -14.35
N GLY A 130 -5.47 1.16 -15.64
CA GLY A 130 -4.46 1.75 -16.53
C GLY A 130 -4.38 3.28 -16.52
N THR A 131 -5.27 3.99 -15.80
CA THR A 131 -5.40 5.46 -15.89
C THR A 131 -4.60 6.23 -14.83
N TYR A 132 -3.92 5.54 -13.91
CA TYR A 132 -3.20 6.16 -12.79
C TYR A 132 -1.86 6.82 -13.19
N GLY A 133 -1.38 6.62 -14.41
CA GLY A 133 -0.11 7.16 -14.89
C GLY A 133 -0.06 8.70 -14.87
N GLY A 134 1.00 9.27 -14.29
CA GLY A 134 1.22 10.72 -14.27
C GLY A 134 0.36 11.50 -13.27
N VAL A 135 -0.45 10.81 -12.45
CA VAL A 135 -1.27 11.47 -11.42
C VAL A 135 -0.38 11.95 -10.28
N LYS A 136 -0.49 13.22 -9.93
CA LYS A 136 0.30 13.83 -8.86
C LYS A 136 -0.05 13.25 -7.50
N ARG A 137 0.94 13.21 -6.60
CA ARG A 137 0.83 12.74 -5.20
C ARG A 137 0.48 11.26 -5.02
N LEU A 138 0.27 10.50 -6.08
CA LEU A 138 0.01 9.08 -5.97
C LEU A 138 1.28 8.36 -5.51
N ALA A 139 1.26 7.79 -4.31
CA ALA A 139 2.37 7.04 -3.73
C ALA A 139 2.29 5.54 -4.03
N GLY A 140 1.08 5.01 -4.17
CA GLY A 140 0.87 3.59 -4.42
C GLY A 140 -0.56 3.25 -4.78
N LEU A 141 -0.72 2.03 -5.26
CA LEU A 141 -2.02 1.37 -5.41
C LEU A 141 -2.07 0.14 -4.51
N THR A 142 -3.22 -0.08 -3.94
CA THR A 142 -3.56 -1.33 -3.26
C THR A 142 -4.91 -1.84 -3.77
N TRP A 143 -5.22 -3.10 -3.49
CA TRP A 143 -6.47 -3.70 -3.92
C TRP A 143 -7.30 -4.14 -2.72
N GLY A 144 -8.63 -4.00 -2.84
CA GLY A 144 -9.60 -4.42 -1.85
C GLY A 144 -10.21 -5.76 -2.23
N ALA A 145 -10.08 -6.76 -1.36
CA ALA A 145 -10.60 -8.10 -1.61
C ALA A 145 -11.98 -8.35 -0.98
N GLU A 146 -12.44 -7.42 -0.14
CA GLU A 146 -13.66 -7.61 0.67
C GLU A 146 -14.88 -6.88 0.06
N ASP A 147 -14.72 -5.68 -0.52
CA ASP A 147 -15.81 -4.88 -1.09
C ASP A 147 -16.23 -5.37 -2.49
N LEU A 148 -15.28 -5.74 -3.33
CA LEU A 148 -15.56 -6.17 -4.70
C LEU A 148 -16.53 -7.36 -4.78
N PRO A 149 -16.45 -8.40 -3.93
CA PRO A 149 -17.43 -9.48 -3.91
C PRO A 149 -18.87 -8.99 -3.71
N ALA A 150 -19.06 -8.10 -2.75
CA ALA A 150 -20.39 -7.53 -2.49
C ALA A 150 -20.88 -6.71 -3.69
N ALA A 151 -20.01 -5.92 -4.31
CA ALA A 151 -20.35 -5.07 -5.45
C ALA A 151 -20.75 -5.85 -6.72
N ILE A 152 -20.17 -7.05 -6.92
CA ILE A 152 -20.50 -7.91 -8.10
C ILE A 152 -21.51 -9.00 -7.78
N GLY A 153 -22.01 -9.10 -6.52
CA GLY A 153 -22.96 -10.11 -6.09
C GLY A 153 -22.36 -11.51 -5.96
N ALA A 154 -21.07 -11.63 -5.70
CA ALA A 154 -20.42 -12.92 -5.49
C ALA A 154 -20.73 -13.50 -4.12
N VAL A 155 -20.88 -14.81 -4.02
CA VAL A 155 -21.14 -15.52 -2.76
C VAL A 155 -19.87 -15.58 -1.89
N THR A 156 -18.71 -15.67 -2.54
CA THR A 156 -17.40 -15.70 -1.87
C THR A 156 -16.30 -15.22 -2.80
N SER A 157 -15.22 -14.73 -2.23
CA SER A 157 -13.98 -14.38 -2.96
C SER A 157 -12.94 -15.50 -2.93
N ARG A 158 -13.20 -16.60 -2.17
CA ARG A 158 -12.19 -17.63 -1.92
C ARG A 158 -12.68 -19.03 -2.26
N GLU A 159 -11.74 -19.85 -2.72
CA GLU A 159 -11.87 -21.28 -2.87
C GLU A 159 -11.82 -22.00 -1.51
N ALA A 160 -12.11 -23.30 -1.50
CA ALA A 160 -12.12 -24.11 -0.28
C ALA A 160 -10.74 -24.21 0.41
N ASP A 161 -9.65 -24.05 -0.34
CA ASP A 161 -8.28 -24.04 0.17
C ASP A 161 -7.82 -22.65 0.67
N GLY A 162 -8.70 -21.64 0.61
CA GLY A 162 -8.42 -20.28 1.03
C GLY A 162 -7.77 -19.39 -0.05
N SER A 163 -7.43 -19.92 -1.22
CA SER A 163 -6.95 -19.14 -2.35
C SER A 163 -8.07 -18.24 -2.91
N PHE A 164 -7.72 -17.17 -3.58
CA PHE A 164 -8.70 -16.32 -4.24
C PHE A 164 -9.27 -16.99 -5.50
N THR A 165 -10.57 -16.81 -5.73
CA THR A 165 -11.18 -17.23 -7.00
C THR A 165 -10.67 -16.37 -8.16
N PRO A 166 -10.75 -16.84 -9.42
CA PRO A 166 -10.14 -16.18 -10.58
C PRO A 166 -10.44 -14.67 -10.74
N PRO A 167 -11.66 -14.15 -10.47
CA PRO A 167 -11.92 -12.71 -10.56
C PRO A 167 -11.04 -11.87 -9.64
N TYR A 168 -10.75 -12.34 -8.43
CA TYR A 168 -9.94 -11.59 -7.45
C TYR A 168 -8.44 -11.76 -7.68
N GLU A 169 -8.00 -12.91 -8.18
CA GLU A 169 -6.63 -13.08 -8.69
C GLU A 169 -6.36 -12.15 -9.87
N LEU A 170 -7.36 -11.96 -10.74
CA LEU A 170 -7.28 -10.99 -11.83
C LEU A 170 -7.21 -9.56 -11.29
N ALA A 171 -8.08 -9.19 -10.34
CA ALA A 171 -8.09 -7.86 -9.71
C ALA A 171 -6.74 -7.54 -9.08
N ARG A 172 -6.19 -8.48 -8.30
CA ARG A 172 -4.85 -8.39 -7.71
C ARG A 172 -3.77 -8.16 -8.77
N SER A 173 -3.78 -8.94 -9.83
CA SER A 173 -2.80 -8.86 -10.92
C SER A 173 -2.90 -7.54 -11.69
N LEU A 174 -4.10 -7.08 -11.98
CA LEU A 174 -4.33 -5.82 -12.68
C LEU A 174 -3.94 -4.62 -11.81
N CYS A 175 -4.16 -4.66 -10.49
CA CYS A 175 -3.67 -3.64 -9.56
C CYS A 175 -2.13 -3.56 -9.57
N LEU A 176 -1.44 -4.71 -9.53
CA LEU A 176 0.01 -4.77 -9.64
C LEU A 176 0.51 -4.15 -10.96
N PHE A 177 -0.11 -4.49 -12.08
CA PHE A 177 0.26 -3.93 -13.38
C PHE A 177 -0.07 -2.44 -13.48
N GLY A 178 -1.21 -1.99 -12.93
CA GLY A 178 -1.58 -0.58 -12.87
C GLY A 178 -0.58 0.25 -12.07
N ALA A 179 -0.17 -0.24 -10.90
CA ALA A 179 0.85 0.40 -10.07
C ALA A 179 2.22 0.48 -10.80
N ALA A 180 2.62 -0.62 -11.43
CA ALA A 180 3.86 -0.68 -12.20
C ALA A 180 3.84 0.29 -13.40
N ALA A 181 2.72 0.37 -14.14
CA ALA A 181 2.54 1.29 -15.26
C ALA A 181 2.53 2.75 -14.81
N ALA A 182 1.96 3.03 -13.63
CA ALA A 182 1.97 4.37 -13.03
C ALA A 182 3.33 4.75 -12.39
N GLY A 183 4.24 3.78 -12.21
CA GLY A 183 5.53 4.01 -11.57
C GLY A 183 5.43 4.23 -10.05
N VAL A 184 4.39 3.67 -9.41
CA VAL A 184 4.12 3.83 -7.97
C VAL A 184 4.19 2.48 -7.24
N ALA A 185 4.16 2.50 -5.90
CA ALA A 185 4.28 1.30 -5.08
C ALA A 185 3.03 0.41 -5.20
N PRO A 186 3.15 -0.87 -5.62
CA PRO A 186 2.10 -1.86 -5.45
C PRO A 186 2.12 -2.38 -4.00
N ILE A 187 1.02 -2.16 -3.29
CA ILE A 187 0.82 -2.60 -1.90
C ILE A 187 -0.20 -3.73 -1.89
N GLU A 188 0.17 -4.85 -1.29
CA GLU A 188 -0.69 -6.02 -1.17
C GLU A 188 -1.84 -5.77 -0.19
N THR A 189 -2.97 -6.43 -0.39
CA THR A 189 -4.15 -6.33 0.48
C THR A 189 -3.92 -6.93 1.87
N VAL A 190 -4.91 -6.83 2.74
CA VAL A 190 -4.90 -7.42 4.09
C VAL A 190 -4.99 -8.93 4.06
N TYR A 191 -4.50 -9.59 5.13
CA TYR A 191 -4.68 -11.02 5.39
C TYR A 191 -5.64 -11.20 6.57
N PRO A 192 -6.92 -11.57 6.32
CA PRO A 192 -7.95 -11.57 7.36
C PRO A 192 -7.73 -12.57 8.49
N ALA A 193 -7.12 -13.72 8.21
CA ALA A 193 -6.80 -14.73 9.21
C ALA A 193 -5.61 -14.31 10.10
N PHE A 194 -5.76 -13.22 10.86
CA PHE A 194 -4.67 -12.54 11.56
C PHE A 194 -3.91 -13.40 12.59
N ARG A 195 -4.47 -14.54 13.02
CA ARG A 195 -3.80 -15.50 13.91
C ARG A 195 -2.97 -16.53 13.17
N ASP A 196 -3.19 -16.71 11.89
CA ASP A 196 -2.43 -17.62 11.02
C ASP A 196 -1.18 -16.89 10.47
N LEU A 197 -0.14 -16.81 11.30
CA LEU A 197 1.09 -16.11 10.94
C LEU A 197 1.92 -16.87 9.90
N ASP A 198 1.82 -18.20 9.84
CA ASP A 198 2.53 -19.02 8.85
C ASP A 198 1.89 -18.81 7.46
N GLY A 199 0.57 -18.85 7.36
CA GLY A 199 -0.16 -18.53 6.13
C GLY A 199 0.09 -17.09 5.68
N LEU A 200 0.13 -16.13 6.59
CA LEU A 200 0.50 -14.75 6.30
C LEU A 200 1.92 -14.65 5.72
N ALA A 201 2.90 -15.34 6.33
CA ALA A 201 4.29 -15.31 5.86
C ALA A 201 4.40 -15.87 4.43
N ALA A 202 3.72 -16.99 4.15
CA ALA A 202 3.67 -17.58 2.82
C ALA A 202 2.99 -16.63 1.79
N TYR A 203 1.87 -16.00 2.18
CA TYR A 203 1.16 -15.04 1.35
C TYR A 203 2.01 -13.79 1.04
N ALA A 204 2.65 -13.21 2.05
CA ALA A 204 3.52 -12.04 1.89
C ALA A 204 4.76 -12.35 1.03
N ALA A 205 5.35 -13.56 1.19
CA ALA A 205 6.45 -14.04 0.34
C ALA A 205 6.02 -14.19 -1.12
N ARG A 206 4.80 -14.73 -1.37
CA ARG A 206 4.19 -14.78 -2.70
C ARG A 206 4.03 -13.38 -3.28
N ALA A 207 3.46 -12.45 -2.51
CA ALA A 207 3.24 -11.08 -2.94
C ALA A 207 4.55 -10.40 -3.37
N ARG A 208 5.60 -10.51 -2.55
CA ARG A 208 6.91 -9.98 -2.90
C ARG A 208 7.49 -10.63 -4.17
N ARG A 209 7.40 -11.95 -4.31
CA ARG A 209 7.84 -12.68 -5.51
C ARG A 209 7.14 -12.16 -6.77
N ASP A 210 5.84 -11.85 -6.67
CA ASP A 210 5.04 -11.37 -7.78
C ASP A 210 5.34 -9.90 -8.12
N GLY A 211 5.97 -9.13 -7.20
CA GLY A 211 6.40 -7.74 -7.45
C GLY A 211 5.78 -6.68 -6.54
N PHE A 212 4.94 -7.06 -5.57
CA PHE A 212 4.49 -6.13 -4.53
C PHE A 212 5.66 -5.67 -3.66
N THR A 213 5.57 -4.45 -3.12
CA THR A 213 6.65 -3.81 -2.36
C THR A 213 6.33 -3.65 -0.87
N GLY A 214 5.10 -3.92 -0.50
CA GLY A 214 4.58 -3.87 0.86
C GLY A 214 3.19 -4.49 0.94
N MET A 215 2.62 -4.48 2.14
CA MET A 215 1.34 -5.10 2.44
C MET A 215 0.59 -4.34 3.54
N MET A 216 -0.73 -4.28 3.43
CA MET A 216 -1.59 -3.78 4.49
C MET A 216 -1.77 -4.84 5.59
N ALA A 217 -1.91 -4.41 6.84
CA ALA A 217 -2.12 -5.24 8.01
C ALA A 217 -3.34 -4.76 8.81
N ILE A 218 -3.99 -5.68 9.52
CA ILE A 218 -5.15 -5.40 10.40
C ILE A 218 -4.87 -5.75 11.86
N HIS A 219 -3.71 -6.33 12.16
CA HIS A 219 -3.30 -6.66 13.53
C HIS A 219 -1.81 -6.42 13.74
N PRO A 220 -1.38 -5.87 14.91
CA PRO A 220 0.03 -5.62 15.18
C PRO A 220 0.94 -6.86 15.07
N ASP A 221 0.45 -8.04 15.43
CA ASP A 221 1.22 -9.29 15.36
C ASP A 221 1.60 -9.69 13.92
N GLN A 222 0.93 -9.14 12.90
CA GLN A 222 1.25 -9.37 11.49
C GLN A 222 2.54 -8.62 11.05
N ILE A 223 2.87 -7.52 11.73
CA ILE A 223 3.92 -6.60 11.29
C ILE A 223 5.30 -7.24 11.17
N PRO A 224 5.77 -8.06 12.14
CA PRO A 224 7.08 -8.71 12.00
C PRO A 224 7.18 -9.62 10.77
N ALA A 225 6.16 -10.43 10.50
CA ALA A 225 6.13 -11.33 9.35
C ALA A 225 6.11 -10.55 8.01
N ILE A 226 5.31 -9.50 7.91
CA ILE A 226 5.25 -8.64 6.73
C ILE A 226 6.60 -7.93 6.51
N ASN A 227 7.16 -7.31 7.56
CA ASN A 227 8.45 -6.63 7.46
C ASN A 227 9.56 -7.58 7.03
N ALA A 228 9.59 -8.81 7.56
CA ALA A 228 10.56 -9.84 7.17
C ALA A 228 10.39 -10.20 5.69
N ALA A 229 9.17 -10.47 5.23
CA ALA A 229 8.89 -10.85 3.85
C ALA A 229 9.33 -9.77 2.85
N PHE A 230 9.09 -8.48 3.12
CA PHE A 230 9.42 -7.38 2.23
C PHE A 230 10.81 -6.76 2.48
N THR A 231 11.65 -7.37 3.31
CA THR A 231 13.05 -6.96 3.48
C THR A 231 13.96 -7.89 2.68
N PRO A 232 14.77 -7.36 1.74
CA PRO A 232 15.73 -8.19 1.01
C PRO A 232 16.75 -8.85 1.95
N SER A 233 17.04 -10.11 1.72
CA SER A 233 18.10 -10.82 2.44
C SER A 233 19.51 -10.33 2.03
N GLU A 234 20.51 -10.58 2.87
CA GLU A 234 21.90 -10.25 2.56
C GLU A 234 22.38 -10.95 1.26
N ALA A 235 21.94 -12.19 1.02
CA ALA A 235 22.26 -12.93 -0.19
C ALA A 235 21.67 -12.27 -1.45
N GLU A 236 20.41 -11.80 -1.40
CA GLU A 236 19.79 -11.07 -2.51
C GLU A 236 20.50 -9.75 -2.78
N VAL A 237 20.88 -9.03 -1.73
CA VAL A 237 21.66 -7.78 -1.84
C VAL A 237 23.02 -8.03 -2.45
N ALA A 238 23.74 -9.06 -2.01
CA ALA A 238 25.04 -9.44 -2.55
C ALA A 238 24.93 -9.83 -4.04
N HIS A 239 23.93 -10.63 -4.39
CA HIS A 239 23.67 -11.00 -5.78
C HIS A 239 23.35 -9.78 -6.65
N ALA A 240 22.48 -8.88 -6.17
CA ALA A 240 22.15 -7.65 -6.90
C ALA A 240 23.37 -6.76 -7.15
N ARG A 241 24.27 -6.64 -6.16
CA ARG A 241 25.54 -5.91 -6.33
C ARG A 241 26.45 -6.59 -7.36
N ALA A 242 26.54 -7.92 -7.35
CA ALA A 242 27.33 -8.67 -8.31
C ALA A 242 26.79 -8.49 -9.76
N VAL A 243 25.47 -8.52 -9.95
CA VAL A 243 24.83 -8.24 -11.25
C VAL A 243 25.18 -6.82 -11.73
N VAL A 244 25.05 -5.81 -10.88
CA VAL A 244 25.39 -4.41 -11.26
C VAL A 244 26.87 -4.29 -11.62
N ALA A 245 27.77 -4.84 -10.81
CA ALA A 245 29.22 -4.81 -11.04
C ALA A 245 29.62 -5.50 -12.37
N ALA A 246 28.99 -6.62 -12.72
CA ALA A 246 29.22 -7.32 -13.97
C ALA A 246 28.91 -6.41 -15.18
N PHE A 247 27.78 -5.69 -15.15
CA PHE A 247 27.41 -4.77 -16.23
C PHE A 247 28.26 -3.49 -16.25
N GLU A 248 28.74 -3.01 -15.12
CA GLU A 248 29.65 -1.86 -15.03
C GLU A 248 31.04 -2.21 -15.60
N ALA A 249 31.52 -3.45 -15.40
CA ALA A 249 32.78 -3.94 -16.00
C ALA A 249 32.68 -4.10 -17.51
N ASN A 250 31.50 -4.31 -18.09
CA ASN A 250 31.26 -4.48 -19.51
C ASN A 250 30.07 -3.68 -20.03
N PRO A 251 30.14 -2.34 -20.12
CA PRO A 251 29.01 -1.47 -20.41
C PRO A 251 28.30 -1.71 -21.75
N GLY A 252 29.00 -2.30 -22.72
CA GLY A 252 28.47 -2.59 -24.06
C GLY A 252 27.80 -3.95 -24.20
N ALA A 253 27.83 -4.81 -23.18
CA ALA A 253 27.29 -6.15 -23.26
C ALA A 253 25.75 -6.15 -23.10
N GLY A 254 25.04 -6.81 -24.00
CA GLY A 254 23.59 -7.02 -23.90
C GLY A 254 23.23 -8.15 -22.92
N ALA A 255 24.08 -9.18 -22.86
CA ALA A 255 23.98 -10.32 -21.94
C ALA A 255 25.39 -10.73 -21.46
N GLN A 256 25.44 -11.31 -20.27
CA GLN A 256 26.69 -11.75 -19.63
C GLN A 256 26.46 -13.06 -18.88
N SER A 257 27.52 -13.64 -18.35
CA SER A 257 27.46 -14.80 -17.44
C SER A 257 27.85 -14.36 -16.04
N LEU A 258 27.06 -14.73 -15.05
CA LEU A 258 27.35 -14.60 -13.62
C LEU A 258 27.08 -15.94 -12.95
N ASP A 259 28.08 -16.53 -12.30
CA ASP A 259 27.99 -17.84 -11.64
C ASP A 259 27.41 -18.95 -12.53
N GLY A 260 27.80 -18.96 -13.82
CA GLY A 260 27.33 -19.93 -14.81
C GLY A 260 25.92 -19.73 -15.32
N LYS A 261 25.25 -18.65 -14.95
CA LYS A 261 23.90 -18.28 -15.42
C LYS A 261 23.98 -17.05 -16.31
N MET A 262 23.14 -17.03 -17.35
CA MET A 262 23.00 -15.84 -18.20
C MET A 262 22.25 -14.74 -17.43
N ILE A 263 22.79 -13.54 -17.46
CA ILE A 263 22.13 -12.29 -17.00
C ILE A 263 22.06 -11.30 -18.16
N ASP A 264 20.98 -10.56 -18.25
CA ASP A 264 20.71 -9.55 -19.27
C ASP A 264 20.16 -8.24 -18.67
N ARG A 265 19.77 -7.29 -19.51
CA ARG A 265 19.27 -5.97 -19.05
C ARG A 265 18.10 -6.04 -18.08
N PRO A 266 17.08 -6.88 -18.21
CA PRO A 266 16.04 -7.09 -17.19
C PRO A 266 16.61 -7.41 -15.80
N HIS A 267 17.59 -8.27 -15.71
CA HIS A 267 18.26 -8.61 -14.43
C HIS A 267 18.97 -7.39 -13.82
N LEU A 268 19.62 -6.57 -14.65
CA LEU A 268 20.24 -5.31 -14.19
C LEU A 268 19.19 -4.33 -13.65
N VAL A 269 18.05 -4.20 -14.31
CA VAL A 269 16.95 -3.33 -13.84
C VAL A 269 16.40 -3.82 -12.50
N GLN A 270 16.18 -5.13 -12.36
CA GLN A 270 15.72 -5.72 -11.09
C GLN A 270 16.76 -5.51 -9.97
N ALA A 271 18.05 -5.76 -10.23
CA ALA A 271 19.11 -5.56 -9.27
C ALA A 271 19.19 -4.10 -8.79
N ARG A 272 19.14 -3.14 -9.71
CA ARG A 272 19.11 -1.70 -9.36
C ARG A 272 17.90 -1.30 -8.55
N ARG A 273 16.69 -1.81 -8.87
CA ARG A 273 15.48 -1.57 -8.09
C ARG A 273 15.61 -2.09 -6.66
N LEU A 274 16.15 -3.31 -6.49
CA LEU A 274 16.38 -3.89 -5.17
C LEU A 274 17.35 -3.03 -4.37
N LEU A 275 18.49 -2.62 -4.94
CA LEU A 275 19.47 -1.79 -4.25
C LEU A 275 18.92 -0.41 -3.90
N ALA A 276 18.19 0.23 -4.81
CA ALA A 276 17.53 1.52 -4.55
C ALA A 276 16.53 1.43 -3.39
N SER A 277 15.86 0.29 -3.19
CA SER A 277 14.95 0.08 -2.06
C SER A 277 15.65 0.08 -0.70
N LEU A 278 16.97 -0.17 -0.65
CA LEU A 278 17.76 -0.14 0.59
C LEU A 278 18.18 1.27 0.97
N ASP A 279 18.46 2.15 0.00
CA ASP A 279 18.95 3.52 0.24
C ASP A 279 17.88 4.43 0.85
N VAL A 280 16.60 4.10 0.64
CA VAL A 280 15.45 4.80 1.24
C VAL A 280 15.38 4.63 2.78
N THR A 281 16.21 3.74 3.35
CA THR A 281 16.26 3.47 4.80
C THR A 281 17.22 4.41 5.54
N LYS A 282 17.96 5.28 4.83
CA LYS A 282 19.01 6.16 5.39
C LYS A 282 18.64 7.64 5.42
N LEU A 283 17.42 7.99 5.06
CA LEU A 283 16.86 9.34 5.15
C LEU A 283 15.69 9.34 6.14
#